data_72f0f4b9c7eeed7d1b77376e4609f3ab
#
_entry.id   72f0f4b9c7eeed7d1b77376e4609f3ab
#
_cell.length_a   1.000
_cell.length_b   1.000
_cell.length_c   1.000
_cell.angle_alpha   90.00
_cell.angle_beta   90.00
_cell.angle_gamma   90.00
#
_symmetry.space_group_name_H-M   'P 1'
#
loop_
_entity.id
_entity.type
_entity.pdbx_description
1 polymer ?
#
loop_
_entity_poly.entity_id
_entity_poly.type
_entity_poly.pdbx_seq_one_letter_code
_entity_poly.pdbx_strand_id
1 'polypeptide(L)' 'REKLVMALYYENGLNLKEIGEVMEVSESRVCQIHSQAIVRLKGRLSEWTAA' A
#
# COMPACT_ATOMS: atom_id res chain seq x y z
N ARG A 1 -6.50 -1.04 -6.60
CA ARG A 1 -5.65 0.11 -6.28
C ARG A 1 -4.62 -0.18 -5.19
N GLU A 2 -5.03 -0.94 -4.18
CA GLU A 2 -4.10 -1.33 -3.13
C GLU A 2 -2.94 -2.16 -3.69
N LYS A 3 -3.25 -3.09 -4.57
CA LYS A 3 -2.21 -3.90 -5.22
C LYS A 3 -1.25 -3.05 -6.03
N LEU A 4 -1.79 -2.05 -6.74
CA LEU A 4 -0.96 -1.16 -7.55
C LEU A 4 -0.03 -0.32 -6.67
N VAL A 5 -0.55 0.25 -5.59
CA VAL A 5 0.25 1.03 -4.65
C VAL A 5 1.38 0.16 -4.06
N MET A 6 1.05 -1.04 -3.61
CA MET A 6 2.03 -1.94 -3.02
C MET A 6 3.10 -2.35 -4.05
N ALA A 7 2.69 -2.63 -5.28
CA ALA A 7 3.64 -2.97 -6.34
C ALA A 7 4.58 -1.82 -6.63
N LEU A 8 4.05 -0.62 -6.78
CA LEU A 8 4.87 0.56 -7.04
C LEU A 8 5.84 0.85 -5.89
N TYR A 9 5.37 0.67 -4.67
CA TYR A 9 6.19 0.93 -3.49
C TYR A 9 7.30 -0.10 -3.32
N TYR A 10 6.96 -1.39 -3.38
CA TYR A 10 7.90 -2.46 -3.04
C TYR A 10 8.69 -2.99 -4.24
N GLU A 11 8.11 -3.04 -5.42
CA GLU A 11 8.79 -3.57 -6.59
C GLU A 11 9.56 -2.50 -7.37
N ASN A 12 9.01 -1.30 -7.49
CA ASN A 12 9.61 -0.22 -8.24
C ASN A 12 10.39 0.78 -7.39
N GLY A 13 10.31 0.65 -6.06
CA GLY A 13 11.05 1.51 -5.15
C GLY A 13 10.61 2.96 -5.13
N LEU A 14 9.38 3.23 -5.54
CA LEU A 14 8.85 4.60 -5.52
C LEU A 14 8.41 4.99 -4.11
N ASN A 15 8.58 6.27 -3.77
CA ASN A 15 8.04 6.76 -2.51
C ASN A 15 6.57 7.14 -2.69
N LEU A 16 5.89 7.46 -1.58
CA LEU A 16 4.45 7.76 -1.62
C LEU A 16 4.13 8.96 -2.50
N LYS A 17 4.99 9.95 -2.53
CA LYS A 17 4.80 11.13 -3.37
C LYS A 17 4.87 10.76 -4.84
N GLU A 18 5.85 9.96 -5.22
CA GLU A 18 6.02 9.51 -6.59
C GLU A 18 4.85 8.65 -7.05
N ILE A 19 4.37 7.77 -6.16
CA ILE A 19 3.19 6.95 -6.44
C ILE A 19 1.97 7.83 -6.68
N GLY A 20 1.81 8.88 -5.87
CA GLY A 20 0.72 9.82 -6.05
C GLY A 20 0.75 10.47 -7.42
N GLU A 21 1.93 10.84 -7.89
CA GLU A 21 2.09 11.42 -9.22
C GLU A 21 1.72 10.43 -10.32
N VAL A 22 2.16 9.19 -10.19
CA VAL A 22 1.85 8.14 -11.17
C VAL A 22 0.35 7.85 -11.21
N MET A 23 -0.29 7.80 -10.07
CA MET A 23 -1.71 7.48 -9.96
C MET A 23 -2.62 8.70 -10.10
N GLU A 24 -2.04 9.88 -10.20
CA GLU A 24 -2.78 11.14 -10.28
C GLU A 24 -3.68 11.38 -9.07
N VAL A 25 -3.18 11.07 -7.90
CA VAL A 25 -3.86 11.32 -6.61
C VAL A 25 -2.90 12.03 -5.67
N SER A 26 -3.43 12.57 -4.58
CA SER A 26 -2.59 13.24 -3.59
C SER A 26 -1.75 12.24 -2.80
N GLU A 27 -0.65 12.73 -2.23
CA GLU A 27 0.20 11.92 -1.36
C GLU A 27 -0.60 11.39 -0.17
N SER A 28 -1.48 12.23 0.40
CA SER A 28 -2.35 11.82 1.51
C SER A 28 -3.23 10.64 1.13
N ARG A 29 -3.76 10.65 -0.08
CA ARG A 29 -4.60 9.55 -0.57
C ARG A 29 -3.79 8.27 -0.71
N VAL A 30 -2.58 8.38 -1.25
CA VAL A 30 -1.68 7.22 -1.38
C VAL A 30 -1.36 6.66 0.00
N CYS A 31 -1.10 7.53 0.97
CA CYS A 31 -0.83 7.12 2.34
C CYS A 31 -2.00 6.35 2.94
N GLN A 32 -3.24 6.81 2.71
CA GLN A 32 -4.43 6.11 3.16
C GLN A 32 -4.55 4.72 2.55
N ILE A 33 -4.35 4.63 1.24
CA ILE A 33 -4.43 3.34 0.53
C ILE A 33 -3.36 2.40 1.05
N HIS A 34 -2.14 2.88 1.21
CA HIS A 34 -1.03 2.10 1.74
C HIS A 34 -1.32 1.58 3.15
N SER A 35 -1.82 2.46 4.03
CA SER A 35 -2.16 2.07 5.39
C SER A 35 -3.24 1.01 5.44
N GLN A 36 -4.27 1.13 4.61
CA GLN A 36 -5.33 0.14 4.54
C GLN A 36 -4.81 -1.21 4.07
N ALA A 37 -3.92 -1.20 3.08
CA ALA A 37 -3.30 -2.42 2.58
C ALA A 37 -2.48 -3.12 3.67
N ILE A 38 -1.73 -2.35 4.45
CA ILE A 38 -0.93 -2.87 5.55
C ILE A 38 -1.81 -3.50 6.63
N VAL A 39 -2.91 -2.84 6.98
CA VAL A 39 -3.84 -3.36 7.99
C VAL A 39 -4.45 -4.69 7.54
N ARG A 40 -4.85 -4.78 6.28
CA ARG A 40 -5.39 -6.03 5.73
C ARG A 40 -4.36 -7.14 5.73
N LEU A 41 -3.13 -6.81 5.40
CA LEU A 41 -2.05 -7.78 5.37
C LEU A 41 -1.76 -8.30 6.78
N LYS A 42 -1.73 -7.41 7.76
CA LYS A 42 -1.53 -7.80 9.17
C LYS A 42 -2.66 -8.70 9.66
N GLY A 43 -3.89 -8.42 9.27
CA GLY A 43 -5.03 -9.25 9.62
C GLY A 43 -4.86 -10.68 9.12
N ARG A 44 -4.45 -10.83 7.88
CA ARG A 44 -4.21 -12.15 7.29
C ARG A 44 -3.06 -12.88 7.98
N LEU A 45 -1.99 -12.17 8.28
CA LEU A 45 -0.85 -12.77 8.98
C LEU A 45 -1.23 -13.22 10.37
N SER A 46 -2.09 -12.47 11.06
CA SER A 46 -2.60 -12.87 12.37
C SER A 46 -3.40 -14.16 12.28
N GLU A 47 -4.21 -14.32 11.26
CA GLU A 47 -4.97 -15.53 11.04
C GLU A 47 -4.03 -16.72 10.81
N TRP A 48 -2.99 -16.50 10.05
CA TRP A 48 -1.98 -17.53 9.78
C TRP A 48 -1.26 -17.97 11.03
N THR A 49 -0.87 -17.01 11.88
CA THR A 49 -0.14 -17.33 13.11
C THR A 49 -1.05 -17.93 14.18
N ALA A 50 -2.33 -17.62 14.15
CA ALA A 50 -3.30 -18.19 15.09
C ALA A 50 -3.66 -19.63 14.75
N ALA A 51 -3.45 -20.02 13.53
CA ALA A 51 -3.70 -21.38 13.10
C ALA A 51 -2.55 -22.30 13.53
#